data_7bd31d7ce61669f5ffbf7cd457632982
#
_entry.id   7bd31d7ce61669f5ffbf7cd457632982
#
_cell.length_a   1.000
_cell.length_b   1.000
_cell.length_c   1.000
_cell.angle_alpha   90.00
_cell.angle_beta   90.00
_cell.angle_gamma   90.00
#
_symmetry.space_group_name_H-M   'P 1'
#
loop_
_entity.id
_entity.type
_entity.pdbx_description
1 polymer ?
#
loop_
_entity_poly.entity_id
_entity_poly.type
_entity_poly.pdbx_seq_one_letter_code
_entity_poly.pdbx_strand_id
1 'polypeptide(L)'
;MKRILFVLFLTIVGFAGKANAQEVALKTNALYWATTTPNLALEVGLGQRTSLDISSNYNPFTLDKEQNKKIKHWGVMPEFRYWFCETFQGHFVGVHTGYLFYNVSGVKVPFHSEQTKLNRYQGWMTGLGVAYGHTWILGERFNLEASIGLGYGYTNFDVYECKNCGKYKGPGDKHYFGPTKLAINLIYMIK
;
A
#
# COMPACT_ATOMS: atom_id res chain seq x y z
N MET A 1 16.73 -14.43 -17.58
CA MET A 1 15.95 -13.56 -16.71
C MET A 1 15.89 -12.11 -17.20
N LYS A 2 17.00 -11.40 -17.44
CA LYS A 2 16.97 -9.98 -17.94
C LYS A 2 16.21 -9.78 -19.25
N ARG A 3 16.31 -10.72 -20.22
CA ARG A 3 15.59 -10.66 -21.50
C ARG A 3 14.07 -10.84 -21.35
N ILE A 4 13.62 -11.66 -20.41
CA ILE A 4 12.19 -11.89 -20.13
C ILE A 4 11.59 -10.64 -19.48
N LEU A 5 12.28 -10.00 -18.53
CA LEU A 5 11.88 -8.73 -17.93
C LEU A 5 11.80 -7.60 -18.98
N PHE A 6 12.74 -7.57 -19.93
CA PHE A 6 12.73 -6.55 -20.98
C PHE A 6 11.58 -6.77 -21.99
N VAL A 7 11.27 -8.02 -22.32
CA VAL A 7 10.11 -8.36 -23.17
C VAL A 7 8.80 -8.06 -22.45
N LEU A 8 8.69 -8.37 -21.15
CA LEU A 8 7.51 -8.00 -20.35
C LEU A 8 7.33 -6.47 -20.26
N PHE A 9 8.41 -5.72 -20.09
CA PHE A 9 8.38 -4.27 -20.09
C PHE A 9 7.94 -3.70 -21.46
N LEU A 10 8.46 -4.25 -22.57
CA LEU A 10 8.06 -3.86 -23.93
C LEU A 10 6.60 -4.22 -24.26
N THR A 11 6.09 -5.34 -23.76
CA THR A 11 4.67 -5.69 -23.95
C THR A 11 3.75 -4.75 -23.16
N ILE A 12 4.11 -4.36 -21.94
CA ILE A 12 3.35 -3.38 -21.13
C ILE A 12 3.34 -2.00 -21.84
N VAL A 13 4.48 -1.56 -22.39
CA VAL A 13 4.58 -0.30 -23.14
C VAL A 13 3.85 -0.38 -24.50
N GLY A 14 3.83 -1.55 -25.16
CA GLY A 14 3.15 -1.76 -26.44
C GLY A 14 1.61 -1.75 -26.36
N PHE A 15 1.04 -2.08 -25.20
CA PHE A 15 -0.40 -1.96 -24.97
C PHE A 15 -0.87 -0.51 -24.73
N ALA A 16 0.06 0.41 -24.46
CA ALA A 16 -0.24 1.85 -24.30
C ALA A 16 -0.57 2.57 -25.61
N GLY A 17 -0.47 1.90 -26.76
CA GLY A 17 -0.52 2.54 -28.11
C GLY A 17 -1.89 2.78 -28.70
N LYS A 18 -3.03 2.51 -28.03
CA LYS A 18 -4.39 2.77 -28.56
C LYS A 18 -5.37 3.27 -27.48
N ALA A 19 -4.92 4.10 -26.55
CA ALA A 19 -5.80 4.69 -25.57
C ALA A 19 -6.12 6.13 -25.94
N ASN A 20 -7.37 6.40 -26.26
CA ASN A 20 -7.95 7.72 -26.19
C ASN A 20 -7.60 8.32 -24.81
N ALA A 21 -6.87 9.44 -24.79
CA ALA A 21 -6.47 10.24 -23.63
C ALA A 21 -6.54 9.46 -22.29
N GLN A 22 -5.53 8.62 -22.02
CA GLN A 22 -5.42 7.97 -20.73
C GLN A 22 -5.19 9.04 -19.67
N GLU A 23 -6.18 9.24 -18.81
CA GLU A 23 -6.00 10.09 -17.64
C GLU A 23 -5.07 9.41 -16.66
N VAL A 24 -4.07 10.13 -16.21
CA VAL A 24 -3.08 9.66 -15.24
C VAL A 24 -3.16 10.56 -14.01
N ALA A 25 -3.17 9.96 -12.86
CA ALA A 25 -3.21 10.66 -11.58
C ALA A 25 -2.06 10.25 -10.67
N LEU A 26 -1.46 11.25 -10.03
CA LEU A 26 -0.49 11.06 -8.96
C LEU A 26 -1.19 11.27 -7.62
N LYS A 27 -0.97 10.38 -6.65
CA LYS A 27 -1.67 10.41 -5.36
C LYS A 27 -0.72 10.31 -4.19
N THR A 28 -1.13 10.92 -3.09
CA THR A 28 -0.47 10.72 -1.79
C THR A 28 -1.50 10.57 -0.68
N ASN A 29 -1.28 9.63 0.23
CA ASN A 29 -2.17 9.36 1.36
C ASN A 29 -1.76 10.18 2.58
N ALA A 30 -2.65 11.09 3.01
CA ALA A 30 -2.42 11.96 4.16
C ALA A 30 -2.27 11.18 5.48
N LEU A 31 -2.93 10.03 5.64
CA LEU A 31 -2.82 9.22 6.85
C LEU A 31 -1.41 8.61 7.01
N TYR A 32 -0.74 8.29 5.93
CA TYR A 32 0.65 7.83 5.98
C TYR A 32 1.62 8.96 6.38
N TRP A 33 1.36 10.19 5.96
CA TRP A 33 2.14 11.34 6.41
C TRP A 33 1.99 11.60 7.90
N ALA A 34 0.80 11.38 8.48
CA ALA A 34 0.58 11.46 9.92
C ALA A 34 1.41 10.43 10.71
N THR A 35 1.81 9.32 10.08
CA THR A 35 2.70 8.29 10.65
C THR A 35 4.14 8.41 10.14
N THR A 36 4.54 9.57 9.61
CA THR A 36 5.88 9.82 9.05
C THR A 36 6.30 8.83 7.97
N THR A 37 5.35 8.33 7.18
CA THR A 37 5.59 7.36 6.12
C THR A 37 5.44 8.02 4.75
N PRO A 38 6.53 8.38 4.05
CA PRO A 38 6.49 8.79 2.65
C PRO A 38 5.77 7.75 1.80
N ASN A 39 4.87 8.24 0.94
CA ASN A 39 4.06 7.38 0.09
C ASN A 39 3.70 8.09 -1.20
N LEU A 40 3.55 7.30 -2.25
CA LEU A 40 3.16 7.76 -3.57
C LEU A 40 2.35 6.67 -4.27
N ALA A 41 1.33 7.07 -4.99
CA ALA A 41 0.60 6.18 -5.87
C ALA A 41 0.45 6.80 -7.26
N LEU A 42 0.47 5.94 -8.27
CA LEU A 42 0.18 6.26 -9.66
C LEU A 42 -1.07 5.52 -10.06
N GLU A 43 -2.08 6.24 -10.51
CA GLU A 43 -3.29 5.63 -11.06
C GLU A 43 -3.45 6.00 -12.54
N VAL A 44 -3.75 4.99 -13.34
CA VAL A 44 -3.92 5.11 -14.79
C VAL A 44 -5.33 4.66 -15.16
N GLY A 45 -6.08 5.50 -15.82
CA GLY A 45 -7.36 5.15 -16.44
C GLY A 45 -7.15 4.13 -17.55
N LEU A 46 -7.79 2.98 -17.46
CA LEU A 46 -7.73 1.92 -18.48
C LEU A 46 -8.94 1.99 -19.44
N GLY A 47 -9.94 2.75 -19.08
CA GLY A 47 -11.18 2.92 -19.83
C GLY A 47 -12.09 3.92 -19.14
N GLN A 48 -13.31 4.09 -19.64
CA GLN A 48 -14.28 5.07 -19.10
C GLN A 48 -14.64 4.83 -17.63
N ARG A 49 -14.58 3.57 -17.16
CA ARG A 49 -14.99 3.16 -15.80
C ARG A 49 -13.99 2.26 -15.11
N THR A 50 -12.79 2.13 -15.61
CA THR A 50 -11.78 1.24 -15.03
C THR A 50 -10.44 1.93 -14.91
N SER A 51 -9.73 1.68 -13.82
CA SER A 51 -8.38 2.18 -13.59
C SER A 51 -7.52 1.16 -12.86
N LEU A 52 -6.22 1.35 -12.94
CA LEU A 52 -5.21 0.62 -12.18
C LEU A 52 -4.46 1.62 -11.31
N ASP A 53 -4.55 1.46 -10.00
CA ASP A 53 -3.81 2.22 -9.00
C ASP A 53 -2.64 1.36 -8.49
N ILE A 54 -1.45 1.92 -8.45
CA ILE A 54 -0.26 1.27 -7.88
C ILE A 54 0.29 2.18 -6.80
N SER A 55 0.03 1.84 -5.55
CA SER A 55 0.53 2.59 -4.40
C SER A 55 1.78 1.96 -3.81
N SER A 56 2.70 2.80 -3.36
CA SER A 56 3.93 2.42 -2.67
C SER A 56 4.14 3.27 -1.43
N ASN A 57 4.75 2.67 -0.41
CA ASN A 57 5.10 3.35 0.82
C ASN A 57 6.46 2.88 1.32
N TYR A 58 7.17 3.78 2.01
CA TYR A 58 8.49 3.49 2.55
C TYR A 58 8.73 4.25 3.84
N ASN A 59 8.94 3.53 4.94
CA ASN A 59 9.29 4.11 6.23
C ASN A 59 10.64 3.59 6.71
N PRO A 60 11.75 4.34 6.54
CA PRO A 60 13.07 3.96 7.03
C PRO A 60 13.33 4.41 8.48
N PHE A 61 12.43 5.17 9.08
CA PHE A 61 12.70 5.91 10.31
C PHE A 61 12.64 5.03 11.56
N THR A 62 13.46 5.39 12.55
CA THR A 62 13.41 4.87 13.91
C THR A 62 12.76 5.96 14.77
N LEU A 63 11.64 5.65 15.40
CA LEU A 63 10.84 6.61 16.19
C LEU A 63 11.57 7.03 17.47
N ASP A 64 12.27 6.08 18.11
CA ASP A 64 13.05 6.33 19.33
C ASP A 64 14.30 5.45 19.28
N LYS A 65 15.47 6.09 19.29
CA LYS A 65 16.76 5.39 19.21
C LYS A 65 17.13 4.71 20.53
N GLU A 66 16.81 5.31 21.68
CA GLU A 66 17.16 4.78 23.00
C GLU A 66 16.34 3.51 23.31
N GLN A 67 15.04 3.56 23.03
CA GLN A 67 14.14 2.44 23.22
C GLN A 67 14.05 1.52 22.00
N ASN A 68 14.77 1.83 20.92
CA ASN A 68 14.71 1.16 19.61
C ASN A 68 13.27 0.91 19.10
N LYS A 69 12.40 1.89 19.34
CA LYS A 69 11.05 1.89 18.78
C LYS A 69 11.12 2.17 17.29
N LYS A 70 10.64 1.25 16.49
CA LYS A 70 10.64 1.38 15.03
C LYS A 70 9.43 0.71 14.39
N ILE A 71 8.99 1.33 13.29
CA ILE A 71 7.98 0.77 12.37
C ILE A 71 8.56 0.91 10.97
N LYS A 72 9.70 0.26 10.73
CA LYS A 72 10.31 0.28 9.40
C LYS A 72 9.55 -0.66 8.49
N HIS A 73 9.14 -0.15 7.35
CA HIS A 73 8.46 -0.97 6.35
C HIS A 73 8.60 -0.37 4.95
N TRP A 74 8.43 -1.21 3.96
CA TRP A 74 8.16 -0.81 2.60
C TRP A 74 7.10 -1.73 2.01
N GLY A 75 6.26 -1.20 1.17
CA GLY A 75 5.18 -1.98 0.56
C GLY A 75 4.76 -1.44 -0.79
N VAL A 76 4.16 -2.32 -1.55
CA VAL A 76 3.51 -2.00 -2.81
C VAL A 76 2.16 -2.68 -2.86
N MET A 77 1.15 -1.96 -3.35
CA MET A 77 -0.23 -2.43 -3.42
C MET A 77 -0.85 -2.01 -4.76
N PRO A 78 -0.87 -2.87 -5.77
CA PRO A 78 -1.70 -2.70 -6.94
C PRO A 78 -3.17 -2.94 -6.61
N GLU A 79 -4.05 -2.09 -7.18
CA GLU A 79 -5.49 -2.16 -7.04
C GLU A 79 -6.15 -1.90 -8.38
N PHE A 80 -6.97 -2.84 -8.84
CA PHE A 80 -7.85 -2.66 -9.99
C PHE A 80 -9.17 -2.09 -9.50
N ARG A 81 -9.66 -1.01 -10.15
CA ARG A 81 -10.84 -0.25 -9.75
C ARG A 81 -11.90 -0.24 -10.84
N TYR A 82 -13.13 -0.32 -10.40
CA TYR A 82 -14.32 -0.09 -11.23
C TYR A 82 -15.10 1.09 -10.66
N TRP A 83 -15.36 2.10 -11.50
CA TRP A 83 -16.04 3.34 -11.19
C TRP A 83 -17.51 3.26 -11.58
N PHE A 84 -18.40 3.73 -10.73
CA PHE A 84 -19.83 3.70 -11.01
C PHE A 84 -20.26 4.79 -12.00
N CYS A 85 -19.51 5.89 -12.04
CA CYS A 85 -19.63 6.95 -13.04
C CYS A 85 -18.45 6.92 -14.03
N GLU A 86 -17.70 7.97 -14.12
CA GLU A 86 -16.49 8.08 -14.93
C GLU A 86 -15.25 7.83 -14.06
N THR A 87 -14.13 7.47 -14.67
CA THR A 87 -12.85 7.29 -14.00
C THR A 87 -12.45 8.56 -13.26
N PHE A 88 -11.91 8.42 -12.06
CA PHE A 88 -11.51 9.48 -11.13
C PHE A 88 -12.65 10.34 -10.56
N GLN A 89 -13.91 9.93 -10.72
CA GLN A 89 -15.07 10.69 -10.27
C GLN A 89 -16.10 9.81 -9.54
N GLY A 90 -16.53 10.27 -8.35
CA GLY A 90 -17.58 9.61 -7.57
C GLY A 90 -17.15 8.31 -6.92
N HIS A 91 -18.05 7.36 -6.87
CA HIS A 91 -17.86 6.09 -6.16
C HIS A 91 -17.13 5.05 -7.00
N PHE A 92 -16.30 4.24 -6.33
CA PHE A 92 -15.64 3.10 -6.94
C PHE A 92 -15.58 1.91 -5.99
N VAL A 93 -15.42 0.74 -6.57
CA VAL A 93 -15.01 -0.50 -5.90
C VAL A 93 -13.70 -0.96 -6.48
N GLY A 94 -12.86 -1.58 -5.67
CA GLY A 94 -11.55 -2.06 -6.09
C GLY A 94 -11.23 -3.44 -5.53
N VAL A 95 -10.38 -4.16 -6.25
CA VAL A 95 -9.74 -5.38 -5.77
C VAL A 95 -8.25 -5.11 -5.71
N HIS A 96 -7.65 -5.31 -4.54
CA HIS A 96 -6.24 -5.04 -4.33
C HIS A 96 -5.52 -6.28 -3.81
N THR A 97 -4.27 -6.39 -4.19
CA THR A 97 -3.30 -7.28 -3.57
C THR A 97 -2.12 -6.45 -3.08
N GLY A 98 -1.32 -6.97 -2.17
CA GLY A 98 -0.21 -6.20 -1.65
C GLY A 98 0.92 -7.08 -1.13
N TYR A 99 2.10 -6.50 -1.14
CA TYR A 99 3.28 -7.04 -0.48
C TYR A 99 3.86 -5.96 0.43
N LEU A 100 4.09 -6.33 1.68
CA LEU A 100 4.64 -5.48 2.71
C LEU A 100 5.81 -6.21 3.39
N PHE A 101 7.00 -5.62 3.39
CA PHE A 101 8.09 -6.02 4.26
C PHE A 101 8.15 -5.10 5.48
N TYR A 102 8.31 -5.65 6.67
CA TYR A 102 8.32 -4.86 7.88
C TYR A 102 9.37 -5.31 8.89
N ASN A 103 9.83 -4.36 9.72
CA ASN A 103 10.69 -4.57 10.87
C ASN A 103 10.19 -3.66 12.00
N VAL A 104 9.46 -4.25 12.93
CA VAL A 104 8.75 -3.55 14.01
C VAL A 104 9.25 -3.96 15.37
N SER A 105 9.41 -2.98 16.27
CA SER A 105 9.87 -3.18 17.63
C SER A 105 9.37 -2.05 18.53
N GLY A 106 8.98 -2.39 19.75
CA GLY A 106 8.62 -1.41 20.77
C GLY A 106 7.29 -0.69 20.59
N VAL A 107 6.49 -1.07 19.59
CA VAL A 107 5.20 -0.45 19.26
C VAL A 107 4.10 -1.50 19.20
N LYS A 108 2.86 -1.11 19.48
CA LYS A 108 1.70 -1.97 19.31
C LYS A 108 1.25 -1.89 17.85
N VAL A 109 1.21 -3.04 17.17
CA VAL A 109 0.68 -3.12 15.80
C VAL A 109 -0.57 -4.00 15.76
N PRO A 110 -1.56 -3.71 14.91
CA PRO A 110 -2.84 -4.41 14.90
C PRO A 110 -2.76 -5.92 14.69
N PHE A 111 -1.72 -6.37 13.97
CA PHE A 111 -1.55 -7.78 13.58
C PHE A 111 -0.77 -8.62 14.59
N HIS A 112 -0.09 -7.97 15.54
CA HIS A 112 0.69 -8.64 16.56
C HIS A 112 0.18 -8.27 17.97
N SER A 113 0.27 -9.22 18.89
CA SER A 113 -0.14 -9.04 20.29
C SER A 113 0.76 -8.04 21.03
N GLU A 114 0.45 -7.77 22.30
CA GLU A 114 1.24 -6.90 23.19
C GLU A 114 2.74 -7.25 23.29
N GLN A 115 3.10 -8.47 22.89
CA GLN A 115 4.49 -8.93 22.87
C GLN A 115 5.42 -8.14 21.94
N THR A 116 4.89 -7.37 20.96
CA THR A 116 5.67 -6.44 20.13
C THR A 116 6.32 -5.31 20.93
N LYS A 117 5.85 -5.05 22.16
CA LYS A 117 6.50 -4.10 23.07
C LYS A 117 7.84 -4.62 23.58
N LEU A 118 7.99 -5.93 23.70
CA LEU A 118 9.18 -6.57 24.26
C LEU A 118 10.08 -7.18 23.18
N ASN A 119 9.50 -7.69 22.11
CA ASN A 119 10.17 -8.42 21.04
C ASN A 119 10.26 -7.58 19.76
N ARG A 120 11.21 -7.94 18.90
CA ARG A 120 11.33 -7.42 17.53
C ARG A 120 10.78 -8.45 16.56
N TYR A 121 9.97 -7.99 15.62
CA TYR A 121 9.39 -8.80 14.56
C TYR A 121 9.89 -8.27 13.21
N GLN A 122 10.42 -9.17 12.41
CA GLN A 122 10.88 -8.85 11.06
C GLN A 122 10.34 -9.89 10.10
N GLY A 123 9.62 -9.44 9.07
CA GLY A 123 9.00 -10.36 8.15
C GLY A 123 8.36 -9.69 6.96
N TRP A 124 7.57 -10.44 6.26
CA TRP A 124 6.78 -9.97 5.12
C TRP A 124 5.31 -10.37 5.28
N MET A 125 4.46 -9.63 4.62
CA MET A 125 3.03 -9.87 4.55
C MET A 125 2.56 -9.72 3.12
N THR A 126 1.69 -10.60 2.68
CA THR A 126 0.95 -10.50 1.42
C THR A 126 -0.53 -10.67 1.68
N GLY A 127 -1.36 -10.16 0.80
CA GLY A 127 -2.80 -10.27 0.99
C GLY A 127 -3.61 -9.89 -0.23
N LEU A 128 -4.91 -10.15 -0.13
CA LEU A 128 -5.93 -9.81 -1.11
C LEU A 128 -7.10 -9.17 -0.39
N GLY A 129 -7.68 -8.13 -0.98
CA GLY A 129 -8.83 -7.45 -0.40
C GLY A 129 -9.70 -6.76 -1.41
N VAL A 130 -10.85 -6.30 -0.93
CA VAL A 130 -11.77 -5.45 -1.67
C VAL A 130 -11.83 -4.08 -1.00
N ALA A 131 -11.94 -3.04 -1.81
CA ALA A 131 -12.03 -1.67 -1.34
C ALA A 131 -13.27 -0.98 -1.89
N TYR A 132 -13.76 -0.02 -1.15
CA TYR A 132 -14.76 0.94 -1.58
C TYR A 132 -14.27 2.33 -1.28
N GLY A 133 -14.51 3.26 -2.19
CA GLY A 133 -14.12 4.64 -2.02
C GLY A 133 -14.97 5.63 -2.78
N HIS A 134 -14.71 6.90 -2.50
CA HIS A 134 -15.33 8.02 -3.17
C HIS A 134 -14.31 9.11 -3.44
N THR A 135 -14.39 9.69 -4.64
CA THR A 135 -13.53 10.80 -5.08
C THR A 135 -14.36 12.04 -5.30
N TRP A 136 -13.96 13.13 -4.64
CA TRP A 136 -14.51 14.49 -4.81
C TRP A 136 -13.59 15.30 -5.70
N ILE A 137 -14.14 15.91 -6.72
CA ILE A 137 -13.44 16.87 -7.59
C ILE A 137 -13.34 18.19 -6.83
N LEU A 138 -12.13 18.66 -6.53
CA LEU A 138 -11.89 19.96 -5.88
C LEU A 138 -11.62 21.08 -6.90
N GLY A 139 -11.21 20.73 -8.10
CA GLY A 139 -10.90 21.67 -9.16
C GLY A 139 -10.38 20.98 -10.41
N GLU A 140 -9.77 21.72 -11.32
CA GLU A 140 -9.35 21.19 -12.63
C GLU A 140 -8.25 20.13 -12.55
N ARG A 141 -7.42 20.15 -11.50
CA ARG A 141 -6.25 19.27 -11.34
C ARG A 141 -6.18 18.55 -10.00
N PHE A 142 -7.01 18.93 -9.05
CA PHE A 142 -6.94 18.36 -7.69
C PHE A 142 -8.25 17.70 -7.31
N ASN A 143 -8.14 16.47 -6.83
CA ASN A 143 -9.25 15.71 -6.27
C ASN A 143 -8.87 15.22 -4.86
N LEU A 144 -9.89 14.95 -4.06
CA LEU A 144 -9.77 14.30 -2.76
C LEU A 144 -10.44 12.94 -2.84
N GLU A 145 -9.82 11.91 -2.29
CA GLU A 145 -10.36 10.56 -2.25
C GLU A 145 -10.37 10.04 -0.82
N ALA A 146 -11.45 9.39 -0.41
CA ALA A 146 -11.47 8.57 0.78
C ALA A 146 -11.81 7.13 0.41
N SER A 147 -11.07 6.18 0.97
CA SER A 147 -11.30 4.75 0.71
C SER A 147 -11.02 3.88 1.92
N ILE A 148 -11.78 2.80 2.03
CA ILE A 148 -11.63 1.75 3.03
C ILE A 148 -11.63 0.40 2.33
N GLY A 149 -10.83 -0.54 2.82
CA GLY A 149 -10.76 -1.90 2.28
C GLY A 149 -10.69 -2.95 3.37
N LEU A 150 -11.29 -4.08 3.09
CA LEU A 150 -11.28 -5.29 3.92
C LEU A 150 -10.68 -6.43 3.13
N GLY A 151 -9.99 -7.32 3.80
CA GLY A 151 -9.37 -8.45 3.11
C GLY A 151 -8.71 -9.45 4.04
N TYR A 152 -8.01 -10.35 3.39
CA TYR A 152 -7.24 -11.39 4.01
C TYR A 152 -5.76 -11.19 3.75
N GLY A 153 -4.94 -11.41 4.77
CA GLY A 153 -3.49 -11.35 4.68
C GLY A 153 -2.83 -12.54 5.34
N TYR A 154 -1.70 -12.94 4.80
CA TYR A 154 -0.79 -13.91 5.38
C TYR A 154 0.55 -13.24 5.65
N THR A 155 1.09 -13.44 6.84
CA THR A 155 2.40 -12.92 7.23
C THR A 155 3.29 -14.03 7.76
N ASN A 156 4.56 -13.99 7.35
CA ASN A 156 5.62 -14.84 7.87
C ASN A 156 6.71 -13.95 8.46
N PHE A 157 7.20 -14.27 9.64
CA PHE A 157 8.11 -13.40 10.38
C PHE A 157 9.06 -14.16 11.29
N ASP A 158 10.19 -13.53 11.58
CA ASP A 158 11.15 -13.93 12.60
C ASP A 158 10.97 -13.12 13.88
N VAL A 159 11.06 -13.81 15.02
CA VAL A 159 10.95 -13.20 16.34
C VAL A 159 12.31 -13.15 17.00
N TYR A 160 12.64 -11.98 17.57
CA TYR A 160 13.86 -11.75 18.35
C TYR A 160 13.50 -11.28 19.75
N GLU A 161 14.20 -11.79 20.77
CA GLU A 161 13.88 -11.66 22.20
C GLU A 161 13.97 -10.21 22.71
N CYS A 162 14.78 -9.37 22.10
CA CYS A 162 15.06 -8.02 22.57
C CYS A 162 14.89 -7.00 21.45
N LYS A 163 14.58 -5.77 21.85
CA LYS A 163 14.46 -4.66 20.89
C LYS A 163 15.75 -4.35 20.14
N ASN A 164 16.91 -4.49 20.79
CA ASN A 164 18.21 -4.06 20.27
C ASN A 164 19.05 -5.19 19.68
N CYS A 165 19.32 -6.23 20.44
CA CYS A 165 20.30 -7.28 20.11
C CYS A 165 19.85 -8.66 20.54
N GLY A 166 18.54 -8.91 20.49
CA GLY A 166 17.97 -10.11 21.02
C GLY A 166 18.33 -11.38 20.27
N LYS A 167 18.43 -12.46 21.03
CA LYS A 167 18.59 -13.82 20.50
C LYS A 167 17.40 -14.17 19.61
N TYR A 168 17.65 -14.83 18.51
CA TYR A 168 16.61 -15.37 17.64
C TYR A 168 15.77 -16.41 18.40
N LYS A 169 14.46 -16.23 18.41
CA LYS A 169 13.50 -17.12 19.09
C LYS A 169 12.90 -18.17 18.18
N GLY A 170 12.81 -17.87 16.90
CA GLY A 170 12.23 -18.77 15.90
C GLY A 170 11.36 -18.04 14.90
N PRO A 171 10.93 -18.75 13.84
CA PRO A 171 9.98 -18.23 12.88
C PRO A 171 8.55 -18.30 13.43
N GLY A 172 7.67 -17.49 12.88
CA GLY A 172 6.24 -17.52 13.11
C GLY A 172 5.48 -17.12 11.87
N ASP A 173 4.25 -17.55 11.83
CA ASP A 173 3.32 -17.13 10.78
C ASP A 173 1.96 -16.77 11.38
N LYS A 174 1.17 -16.00 10.64
CA LYS A 174 -0.15 -15.60 11.08
C LYS A 174 -1.05 -15.26 9.89
N HIS A 175 -2.31 -15.64 10.04
CA HIS A 175 -3.39 -15.24 9.16
C HIS A 175 -4.11 -14.03 9.76
N TYR A 176 -4.48 -13.10 8.93
CA TYR A 176 -5.17 -11.88 9.30
C TYR A 176 -6.40 -11.71 8.42
N PHE A 177 -7.54 -11.40 9.03
CA PHE A 177 -8.74 -10.97 8.34
C PHE A 177 -9.21 -9.66 8.97
N GLY A 178 -9.38 -8.62 8.15
CA GLY A 178 -9.78 -7.31 8.65
C GLY A 178 -9.46 -6.17 7.67
N PRO A 179 -9.38 -4.91 8.19
CA PRO A 179 -9.03 -3.76 7.37
C PRO A 179 -7.66 -3.91 6.72
N THR A 180 -7.61 -3.86 5.38
CA THR A 180 -6.38 -3.96 4.58
C THR A 180 -5.98 -2.64 3.95
N LYS A 181 -6.93 -1.69 3.88
CA LYS A 181 -6.71 -0.36 3.31
C LYS A 181 -7.49 0.68 4.09
N LEU A 182 -6.84 1.80 4.37
CA LEU A 182 -7.47 3.03 4.82
C LEU A 182 -6.71 4.20 4.20
N ALA A 183 -7.39 5.03 3.42
CA ALA A 183 -6.74 6.13 2.74
C ALA A 183 -7.60 7.38 2.69
N ILE A 184 -6.94 8.52 2.87
CA ILE A 184 -7.41 9.86 2.50
C ILE A 184 -6.34 10.40 1.55
N ASN A 185 -6.61 10.35 0.25
CA ASN A 185 -5.65 10.68 -0.79
C ASN A 185 -5.90 12.08 -1.34
N LEU A 186 -4.84 12.86 -1.43
CA LEU A 186 -4.79 14.01 -2.32
C LEU A 186 -4.33 13.52 -3.69
N ILE A 187 -5.08 13.86 -4.72
CA ILE A 187 -4.88 13.43 -6.10
C ILE A 187 -4.52 14.64 -6.96
N TYR A 188 -3.46 14.49 -7.75
CA TYR A 188 -3.08 15.44 -8.79
C TYR A 188 -3.27 14.79 -10.15
N MET A 189 -4.15 15.36 -10.99
CA MET A 189 -4.44 14.90 -12.36
C MET A 189 -3.37 15.39 -13.30
N ILE A 190 -2.68 14.47 -13.98
CA ILE A 190 -1.70 14.74 -15.03
C ILE A 190 -2.47 14.67 -16.36
N LYS A 191 -2.69 15.81 -16.98
CA LYS A 191 -3.35 15.90 -18.31
C LYS A 191 -2.34 15.92 -19.42
#